data_aded83ba729f73e1e9e2ec13045117ce
#
_entry.id   aded83ba729f73e1e9e2ec13045117ce
#
_cell.length_a   1.000
_cell.length_b   1.000
_cell.length_c   1.000
_cell.angle_alpha   90.00
_cell.angle_beta   90.00
_cell.angle_gamma   90.00
#
_symmetry.space_group_name_H-M   'P 1'
#
loop_
_entity.id
_entity.type
_entity.pdbx_description
1 polymer ?
#
loop_
_entity_poly.entity_id
_entity_poly.type
_entity_poly.pdbx_seq_one_letter_code
_entity_poly.pdbx_strand_id
1 'polypeptide(L)' 'MENQEKIALSERLRVMEVGETSSFPIQKLLSVRTLACNLGVVNGRRYQTKTDREAGRVYVTRIS' A
#
# COMPACT_ATOMS: atom_id res chain seq x y z
N MET A 1 -3.37 -6.68 -17.94
CA MET A 1 -2.08 -6.53 -17.31
C MET A 1 -2.10 -5.51 -16.21
N GLU A 2 -2.66 -4.33 -16.48
CA GLU A 2 -2.79 -3.34 -15.41
C GLU A 2 -3.65 -3.84 -14.27
N ASN A 3 -4.69 -4.61 -14.60
CA ASN A 3 -5.56 -5.18 -13.58
C ASN A 3 -4.81 -6.17 -12.67
N GLN A 4 -3.87 -6.91 -13.23
CA GLN A 4 -3.09 -7.86 -12.45
C GLN A 4 -2.19 -7.14 -11.47
N GLU A 5 -1.61 -6.02 -11.89
CA GLU A 5 -0.78 -5.23 -10.98
C GLU A 5 -1.60 -4.67 -9.83
N LYS A 6 -2.82 -4.18 -10.12
CA LYS A 6 -3.70 -3.69 -9.08
C LYS A 6 -4.11 -4.79 -8.13
N ILE A 7 -4.40 -5.98 -8.66
CA ILE A 7 -4.76 -7.11 -7.83
C ILE A 7 -3.59 -7.49 -6.92
N ALA A 8 -2.38 -7.50 -7.47
CA ALA A 8 -1.20 -7.83 -6.70
C ALA A 8 -0.96 -6.84 -5.57
N LEU A 9 -1.10 -5.54 -5.85
CA LEU A 9 -0.94 -4.51 -4.83
C LEU A 9 -2.00 -4.65 -3.74
N SER A 10 -3.25 -4.85 -4.14
CA SER A 10 -4.35 -5.00 -3.21
C SER A 10 -4.12 -6.21 -2.30
N GLU A 11 -3.69 -7.31 -2.88
CA GLU A 11 -3.45 -8.53 -2.13
C GLU A 11 -2.32 -8.33 -1.12
N ARG A 12 -1.24 -7.68 -1.55
CA ARG A 12 -0.11 -7.44 -0.65
C ARG A 12 -0.52 -6.58 0.54
N LEU A 13 -1.35 -5.57 0.29
CA LEU A 13 -1.83 -4.71 1.37
C LEU A 13 -2.80 -5.46 2.29
N ARG A 14 -3.64 -6.31 1.71
CA ARG A 14 -4.63 -7.07 2.48
C ARG A 14 -4.00 -8.06 3.45
N VAL A 15 -2.92 -8.70 3.02
CA VAL A 15 -2.29 -9.74 3.86
C VAL A 15 -1.30 -9.17 4.86
N MET A 16 -1.07 -7.85 4.85
CA MET A 16 -0.16 -7.23 5.80
C MET A 16 -0.65 -7.38 7.22
N GLU A 17 0.26 -7.70 8.11
CA GLU A 17 -0.03 -7.76 9.54
C GLU A 17 0.24 -6.41 10.18
N VAL A 18 -0.36 -6.19 11.35
CA VAL A 18 -0.14 -4.97 12.11
C VAL A 18 1.36 -4.81 12.40
N GLY A 19 1.89 -3.63 12.08
CA GLY A 19 3.31 -3.35 12.26
C GLY A 19 4.17 -3.71 11.07
N GLU A 20 3.61 -4.39 10.09
CA GLU A 20 4.36 -4.78 8.90
C GLU A 20 4.50 -3.60 7.93
N THR A 21 5.66 -3.51 7.26
CA THR A 21 5.91 -2.49 6.25
C THR A 21 6.24 -3.15 4.93
N SER A 22 5.63 -2.66 3.85
CA SER A 22 5.93 -3.11 2.49
C SER A 22 6.37 -1.92 1.67
N SER A 23 7.23 -2.17 0.68
CA SER A 23 7.70 -1.11 -0.20
C SER A 23 7.23 -1.36 -1.63
N PHE A 24 7.00 -0.28 -2.34
CA PHE A 24 6.53 -0.32 -3.72
C PHE A 24 7.26 0.73 -4.54
N PRO A 25 7.35 0.57 -5.89
CA PRO A 25 7.92 1.60 -6.72
C PRO A 25 7.13 2.91 -6.61
N ILE A 26 7.84 4.04 -6.68
CA ILE A 26 7.20 5.34 -6.53
C ILE A 26 6.17 5.60 -7.63
N GLN A 27 6.33 4.96 -8.80
CA GLN A 27 5.35 5.07 -9.87
C GLN A 27 3.97 4.54 -9.48
N LYS A 28 3.92 3.70 -8.45
CA LYS A 28 2.67 3.13 -7.96
C LYS A 28 2.08 3.92 -6.80
N LEU A 29 2.63 5.11 -6.52
CA LEU A 29 2.22 5.90 -5.36
C LEU A 29 0.71 6.13 -5.30
N LEU A 30 0.12 6.59 -6.39
CA LEU A 30 -1.31 6.88 -6.40
C LEU A 30 -2.16 5.62 -6.20
N SER A 31 -1.77 4.53 -6.86
CA SER A 31 -2.48 3.26 -6.71
C SER A 31 -2.38 2.73 -5.30
N VAL A 32 -1.18 2.79 -4.72
CA VAL A 32 -0.94 2.32 -3.35
C VAL A 32 -1.76 3.13 -2.35
N ARG A 33 -1.75 4.45 -2.49
CA ARG A 33 -2.48 5.31 -1.57
C ARG A 33 -3.99 5.07 -1.67
N THR A 34 -4.49 4.93 -2.88
CA THR A 34 -5.92 4.67 -3.09
C THR A 34 -6.31 3.33 -2.48
N LEU A 35 -5.52 2.30 -2.73
CA LEU A 35 -5.81 0.96 -2.20
C LEU A 35 -5.72 0.93 -0.68
N ALA A 36 -4.70 1.58 -0.11
CA ALA A 36 -4.57 1.63 1.34
C ALA A 36 -5.75 2.34 1.97
N CYS A 37 -6.20 3.44 1.36
CA CYS A 37 -7.36 4.17 1.87
C CYS A 37 -8.61 3.30 1.80
N ASN A 38 -8.86 2.64 0.65
CA ASN A 38 -10.03 1.82 0.47
C ASN A 38 -10.05 0.64 1.45
N LEU A 39 -8.92 -0.04 1.59
CA LEU A 39 -8.84 -1.17 2.53
C LEU A 39 -9.02 -0.71 3.96
N GLY A 40 -8.51 0.48 4.28
CA GLY A 40 -8.72 1.04 5.59
C GLY A 40 -10.18 1.25 5.91
N VAL A 41 -10.91 1.83 4.95
CA VAL A 41 -12.33 2.10 5.13
C VAL A 41 -13.13 0.79 5.20
N VAL A 42 -12.88 -0.12 4.25
CA VAL A 42 -13.67 -1.33 4.12
C VAL A 42 -13.41 -2.30 5.27
N ASN A 43 -12.17 -2.44 5.69
CA ASN A 43 -11.76 -3.44 6.67
C ASN A 43 -11.51 -2.87 8.07
N GLY A 44 -11.71 -1.57 8.26
CA GLY A 44 -11.46 -0.95 9.54
C GLY A 44 -9.99 -0.95 9.94
N ARG A 45 -9.09 -0.90 8.95
CA ARG A 45 -7.66 -0.88 9.18
C ARG A 45 -7.09 0.50 9.03
N ARG A 46 -5.89 0.68 9.54
CA ARG A 46 -5.14 1.92 9.36
C ARG A 46 -3.81 1.63 8.70
N TYR A 47 -3.53 2.37 7.65
CA TYR A 47 -2.25 2.28 6.93
C TYR A 47 -1.59 3.65 6.93
N GLN A 48 -0.27 3.65 7.05
CA GLN A 48 0.53 4.86 6.93
C GLN A 48 1.37 4.75 5.68
N THR A 49 1.34 5.77 4.83
CA THR A 49 2.10 5.80 3.59
C THR A 49 3.21 6.81 3.70
N LYS A 50 4.43 6.41 3.38
CA LYS A 50 5.59 7.28 3.40
C LYS A 50 6.29 7.21 2.06
N THR A 51 6.59 8.36 1.47
CA THR A 51 7.25 8.42 0.17
C THR A 51 8.71 8.78 0.35
N ASP A 52 9.59 8.02 -0.30
CA ASP A 52 11.01 8.32 -0.34
C ASP A 52 11.40 8.59 -1.79
N ARG A 53 11.50 9.87 -2.13
CA ARG A 53 11.78 10.28 -3.50
C ARG A 53 13.20 9.92 -3.93
N GLU A 54 14.14 10.00 -3.02
CA GLU A 54 15.52 9.68 -3.34
C GLU A 54 15.68 8.21 -3.69
N ALA A 55 15.03 7.34 -2.93
CA ALA A 55 15.08 5.92 -3.20
C ALA A 55 14.12 5.51 -4.31
N GLY A 56 13.18 6.39 -4.70
CA GLY A 56 12.16 6.06 -5.68
C GLY A 56 11.19 5.01 -5.17
N ARG A 57 10.87 5.03 -3.87
CA ARG A 57 10.05 4.02 -3.22
C ARG A 57 8.94 4.65 -2.38
N VAL A 58 7.89 3.88 -2.21
CA VAL A 58 6.80 4.22 -1.31
C VAL A 58 6.70 3.11 -0.28
N TYR A 59 6.64 3.47 0.99
CA TYR A 59 6.53 2.51 2.08
C TYR A 59 5.15 2.60 2.69
N VAL A 60 4.51 1.46 2.88
CA VAL A 60 3.21 1.38 3.52
C VAL A 60 3.34 0.52 4.77
N THR A 61 2.90 1.06 5.89
CA THR A 61 2.91 0.34 7.17
C THR A 61 1.48 0.20 7.68
N ARG A 62 1.11 -1.00 8.08
CA ARG A 62 -0.20 -1.21 8.70
C ARG A 62 -0.12 -0.88 10.17
N ILE A 63 -0.89 0.14 10.59
CA ILE A 63 -0.87 0.64 11.96
C ILE A 63 -1.81 -0.17 12.86
N SER A 64 -2.98 -0.51 12.33
CA SER A 64 -3.94 -1.25 13.14
C SER A 64 -4.86 -2.12 12.29
#